data_1b2c27c6a44175f414547f1ce47e2748
#
_entry.id   1b2c27c6a44175f414547f1ce47e2748
#
_cell.length_a   1.000
_cell.length_b   1.000
_cell.length_c   1.000
_cell.angle_alpha   90.00
_cell.angle_beta   90.00
_cell.angle_gamma   90.00
#
_symmetry.space_group_name_H-M   'P 1'
#
loop_
_entity.id
_entity.type
_entity.pdbx_description
1 polymer ?
#
loop_
_entity_poly.entity_id
_entity_poly.type
_entity_poly.pdbx_seq_one_letter_code
_entity_poly.pdbx_strand_id
1 'polypeptide(L)'
;MLTHIGTIKIETKRLILRRFEYSDDDAMLKYWISDEKIQSLYAEPVYSTKEEVKELLDKYINSYEKEDYYRWAIIEKESGECIGQIAYFLVDNHHHFAEIEYCVGSAFQCKGYATEATKAVISFGFDQMNLHKVQISCKSINMPSKRVIEKCGFVYEGTLRDYFYENGEYVSRLYFSILRDEYV
;
A
#
# COMPACT_ATOMS: atom_id res chain seq x y z
N MET A 1 -8.92 16.09 15.49
CA MET A 1 -7.60 15.52 15.86
C MET A 1 -7.63 14.07 15.39
N LEU A 2 -6.54 13.59 14.77
CA LEU A 2 -6.45 12.18 14.40
C LEU A 2 -6.35 11.27 15.63
N THR A 3 -6.81 10.04 15.48
CA THR A 3 -6.64 8.98 16.47
C THR A 3 -5.59 8.01 15.95
N HIS A 4 -4.56 7.74 16.72
CA HIS A 4 -3.53 6.75 16.39
C HIS A 4 -3.67 5.52 17.25
N ILE A 5 -3.79 4.37 16.59
CA ILE A 5 -3.94 3.05 17.23
C ILE A 5 -2.95 2.02 16.67
N GLY A 6 -2.02 2.50 15.83
CA GLY A 6 -1.01 1.67 15.16
C GLY A 6 -1.59 0.69 14.16
N THR A 7 -0.71 -0.15 13.65
CA THR A 7 -1.09 -1.23 12.74
C THR A 7 -1.78 -2.34 13.52
N ILE A 8 -3.10 -2.39 13.47
CA ILE A 8 -3.91 -3.49 14.02
C ILE A 8 -4.35 -4.45 12.91
N LYS A 9 -4.72 -5.67 13.27
CA LYS A 9 -5.23 -6.67 12.32
C LYS A 9 -6.58 -6.23 11.74
N ILE A 10 -6.72 -6.32 10.41
CA ILE A 10 -7.96 -6.09 9.67
C ILE A 10 -8.31 -7.38 8.92
N GLU A 11 -9.54 -7.83 9.01
CA GLU A 11 -10.02 -8.99 8.26
C GLU A 11 -11.05 -8.59 7.22
N THR A 12 -10.91 -9.13 6.02
CA THR A 12 -11.86 -8.99 4.93
C THR A 12 -12.43 -10.35 4.54
N LYS A 13 -13.18 -10.43 3.46
CA LYS A 13 -13.73 -11.70 2.97
C LYS A 13 -12.63 -12.72 2.65
N ARG A 14 -11.56 -12.29 1.96
CA ARG A 14 -10.50 -13.17 1.44
C ARG A 14 -9.12 -12.90 2.01
N LEU A 15 -8.94 -11.78 2.74
CA LEU A 15 -7.63 -11.33 3.20
C LEU A 15 -7.59 -11.16 4.71
N ILE A 16 -6.38 -11.31 5.26
CA ILE A 16 -5.97 -10.82 6.56
C ILE A 16 -4.87 -9.79 6.34
N LEU A 17 -5.09 -8.57 6.79
CA LEU A 17 -4.07 -7.53 6.85
C LEU A 17 -3.51 -7.52 8.27
N ARG A 18 -2.24 -7.85 8.45
CA ARG A 18 -1.57 -7.93 9.75
C ARG A 18 -0.19 -7.27 9.73
N ARG A 19 0.40 -7.08 10.88
CA ARG A 19 1.82 -6.71 10.98
C ARG A 19 2.68 -7.75 10.26
N PHE A 20 3.79 -7.28 9.67
CA PHE A 20 4.81 -8.18 9.14
C PHE A 20 5.46 -8.99 10.25
N GLU A 21 5.88 -10.20 9.92
CA GLU A 21 6.64 -11.13 10.75
C GLU A 21 7.90 -11.54 10.01
N TYR A 22 8.93 -11.99 10.72
CA TYR A 22 10.17 -12.46 10.08
C TYR A 22 9.94 -13.66 9.14
N SER A 23 8.93 -14.46 9.41
CA SER A 23 8.52 -15.59 8.56
C SER A 23 7.95 -15.18 7.19
N ASP A 24 7.72 -13.90 6.94
CA ASP A 24 7.22 -13.40 5.65
C ASP A 24 8.35 -13.25 4.60
N ASP A 25 9.62 -13.39 4.99
CA ASP A 25 10.80 -13.14 4.16
C ASP A 25 10.81 -13.95 2.85
N ASP A 26 10.52 -15.25 2.92
CA ASP A 26 10.46 -16.13 1.76
C ASP A 26 9.35 -15.75 0.78
N ALA A 27 8.17 -15.42 1.31
CA ALA A 27 7.03 -15.00 0.49
C ALA A 27 7.29 -13.64 -0.17
N MET A 28 7.91 -12.70 0.55
CA MET A 28 8.32 -11.40 0.02
C MET A 28 9.27 -11.56 -1.17
N LEU A 29 10.36 -12.33 -1.02
CA LEU A 29 11.30 -12.61 -2.09
C LEU A 29 10.62 -13.31 -3.28
N LYS A 30 9.81 -14.32 -3.01
CA LYS A 30 9.17 -15.14 -4.03
C LYS A 30 8.17 -14.37 -4.89
N TYR A 31 7.42 -13.42 -4.31
CA TYR A 31 6.23 -12.91 -4.96
C TYR A 31 6.32 -11.46 -5.45
N TRP A 32 7.11 -10.57 -4.82
CA TRP A 32 7.12 -9.18 -5.28
C TRP A 32 8.41 -8.39 -5.09
N ILE A 33 9.19 -8.63 -4.00
CA ILE A 33 10.27 -7.71 -3.62
C ILE A 33 11.51 -7.85 -4.52
N SER A 34 11.66 -9.01 -5.17
CA SER A 34 12.70 -9.29 -6.17
C SER A 34 12.25 -9.07 -7.62
N ASP A 35 11.00 -8.72 -7.84
CA ASP A 35 10.44 -8.47 -9.18
C ASP A 35 10.69 -7.01 -9.58
N GLU A 36 11.64 -6.78 -10.49
CA GLU A 36 12.02 -5.45 -10.99
C GLU A 36 10.81 -4.67 -11.53
N LYS A 37 9.88 -5.34 -12.21
CA LYS A 37 8.71 -4.70 -12.79
C LYS A 37 7.76 -4.20 -11.71
N ILE A 38 7.53 -4.99 -10.66
CA ILE A 38 6.69 -4.58 -9.53
C ILE A 38 7.37 -3.43 -8.79
N GLN A 39 8.66 -3.57 -8.46
CA GLN A 39 9.40 -2.59 -7.68
C GLN A 39 9.54 -1.26 -8.44
N SER A 40 9.78 -1.29 -9.74
CA SER A 40 9.84 -0.06 -10.53
C SER A 40 8.49 0.69 -10.54
N LEU A 41 7.36 -0.01 -10.64
CA LEU A 41 6.03 0.60 -10.57
C LEU A 41 5.67 1.10 -9.17
N TYR A 42 6.22 0.46 -8.13
CA TYR A 42 6.04 0.81 -6.73
C TYR A 42 7.03 1.89 -6.26
N ALA A 43 8.06 2.18 -7.06
CA ALA A 43 9.14 3.13 -6.78
C ALA A 43 9.99 2.74 -5.56
N GLU A 44 10.21 1.45 -5.37
CA GLU A 44 11.04 0.87 -4.32
C GLU A 44 12.22 0.10 -4.92
N PRO A 45 13.33 -0.09 -4.17
CA PRO A 45 14.46 -0.88 -4.63
C PRO A 45 14.09 -2.37 -4.78
N VAL A 46 14.84 -3.04 -5.65
CA VAL A 46 14.79 -4.50 -5.76
C VAL A 46 15.67 -5.11 -4.68
N TYR A 47 15.14 -6.10 -3.97
CA TYR A 47 15.86 -6.87 -2.95
C TYR A 47 16.05 -8.30 -3.47
N SER A 48 17.26 -8.83 -3.38
CA SER A 48 17.63 -10.09 -4.02
C SER A 48 18.04 -11.18 -3.04
N THR A 49 18.28 -10.82 -1.78
CA THR A 49 18.74 -11.74 -0.74
C THR A 49 17.84 -11.74 0.49
N LYS A 50 17.87 -12.83 1.25
CA LYS A 50 17.14 -12.91 2.53
C LYS A 50 17.69 -11.92 3.57
N GLU A 51 18.97 -11.64 3.52
CA GLU A 51 19.62 -10.70 4.42
C GLU A 51 19.07 -9.28 4.21
N GLU A 52 18.96 -8.83 2.96
CA GLU A 52 18.36 -7.54 2.61
C GLU A 52 16.89 -7.45 3.05
N VAL A 53 16.12 -8.54 2.85
CA VAL A 53 14.71 -8.59 3.27
C VAL A 53 14.59 -8.59 4.80
N LYS A 54 15.48 -9.26 5.52
CA LYS A 54 15.54 -9.21 6.97
C LYS A 54 15.80 -7.81 7.50
N GLU A 55 16.75 -7.08 6.92
CA GLU A 55 17.02 -5.68 7.29
C GLU A 55 15.78 -4.78 7.04
N LEU A 56 15.02 -5.06 5.97
CA LEU A 56 13.78 -4.36 5.71
C LEU A 56 12.70 -4.71 6.74
N LEU A 57 12.55 -6.01 7.06
CA LEU A 57 11.62 -6.48 8.08
C LEU A 57 11.97 -5.94 9.47
N ASP A 58 13.25 -5.82 9.83
CA ASP A 58 13.69 -5.18 11.07
C ASP A 58 13.17 -3.73 11.16
N LYS A 59 13.25 -2.97 10.06
CA LYS A 59 12.71 -1.60 10.01
C LYS A 59 11.19 -1.57 10.20
N TYR A 60 10.46 -2.49 9.55
CA TYR A 60 9.00 -2.57 9.69
C TYR A 60 8.59 -2.98 11.10
N ILE A 61 9.18 -4.06 11.64
CA ILE A 61 8.83 -4.63 12.93
C ILE A 61 9.14 -3.65 14.08
N ASN A 62 10.31 -3.02 14.07
CA ASN A 62 10.70 -2.01 15.05
C ASN A 62 9.80 -0.76 14.97
N SER A 63 9.29 -0.43 13.78
CA SER A 63 8.41 0.72 13.61
C SER A 63 7.00 0.50 14.19
N TYR A 64 6.58 -0.74 14.44
CA TYR A 64 5.29 -1.04 15.06
C TYR A 64 5.18 -0.65 16.54
N GLU A 65 6.26 -0.23 17.18
CA GLU A 65 6.23 0.40 18.50
C GLU A 65 5.58 1.80 18.47
N LYS A 66 5.51 2.41 17.28
CA LYS A 66 4.88 3.72 17.08
C LYS A 66 3.40 3.56 16.75
N GLU A 67 2.55 4.29 17.47
CA GLU A 67 1.10 4.28 17.24
C GLU A 67 0.68 4.96 15.92
N ASP A 68 1.55 5.76 15.31
CA ASP A 68 1.33 6.45 14.03
C ASP A 68 1.95 5.73 12.82
N TYR A 69 2.39 4.48 12.99
CA TYR A 69 2.95 3.66 11.93
C TYR A 69 1.93 2.64 11.42
N TYR A 70 1.69 2.66 10.11
CA TYR A 70 0.63 1.88 9.46
C TYR A 70 1.15 1.14 8.24
N ARG A 71 1.51 -0.14 8.40
CA ARG A 71 1.94 -1.01 7.31
C ARG A 71 1.47 -2.44 7.57
N TRP A 72 0.79 -3.01 6.61
CA TRP A 72 0.25 -4.36 6.69
C TRP A 72 0.84 -5.28 5.62
N ALA A 73 1.18 -6.49 6.02
CA ALA A 73 1.29 -7.64 5.14
C ALA A 73 -0.12 -8.05 4.70
N ILE A 74 -0.28 -8.36 3.43
CA ILE A 74 -1.54 -8.86 2.87
C ILE A 74 -1.46 -10.38 2.80
N ILE A 75 -2.25 -11.07 3.61
CA ILE A 75 -2.30 -12.53 3.67
C ILE A 75 -3.55 -13.03 2.96
N GLU A 76 -3.39 -13.90 1.96
CA GLU A 76 -4.51 -14.60 1.33
C GLU A 76 -5.02 -15.72 2.25
N LYS A 77 -6.30 -15.68 2.63
CA LYS A 77 -6.87 -16.65 3.60
C LYS A 77 -6.87 -18.10 3.09
N GLU A 78 -7.00 -18.30 1.78
CA GLU A 78 -7.09 -19.62 1.18
C GLU A 78 -5.75 -20.36 1.24
N SER A 79 -4.66 -19.69 0.90
CA SER A 79 -3.31 -20.28 0.89
C SER A 79 -2.52 -20.06 2.17
N GLY A 80 -2.87 -19.04 2.96
CA GLY A 80 -2.06 -18.57 4.09
C GLY A 80 -0.82 -17.78 3.68
N GLU A 81 -0.59 -17.56 2.38
CA GLU A 81 0.59 -16.89 1.85
C GLU A 81 0.53 -15.37 2.04
N CYS A 82 1.67 -14.77 2.34
CA CYS A 82 1.86 -13.32 2.26
C CYS A 82 2.03 -12.92 0.79
N ILE A 83 1.03 -12.23 0.23
CA ILE A 83 0.92 -11.95 -1.20
C ILE A 83 1.27 -10.52 -1.61
N GLY A 84 1.59 -9.67 -0.64
CA GLY A 84 1.87 -8.26 -0.89
C GLY A 84 1.83 -7.42 0.38
N GLN A 85 1.78 -6.11 0.19
CA GLN A 85 1.72 -5.15 1.30
C GLN A 85 0.83 -3.96 0.95
N ILE A 86 0.35 -3.28 2.00
CA ILE A 86 -0.37 -2.02 1.93
C ILE A 86 0.00 -1.15 3.14
N ALA A 87 0.12 0.15 2.97
CA ALA A 87 0.51 1.06 4.03
C ALA A 87 -0.14 2.43 3.89
N TYR A 88 -0.29 3.15 4.99
CA TYR A 88 -0.25 4.61 5.00
C TYR A 88 1.21 5.03 5.19
N PHE A 89 1.90 5.33 4.10
CA PHE A 89 3.31 5.71 4.16
C PHE A 89 3.51 7.17 4.56
N LEU A 90 2.47 7.98 4.41
CA LEU A 90 2.39 9.36 4.85
C LEU A 90 1.12 9.56 5.67
N VAL A 91 1.24 10.13 6.86
CA VAL A 91 0.11 10.58 7.69
C VAL A 91 0.37 12.02 8.12
N ASP A 92 -0.50 12.94 7.71
CA ASP A 92 -0.41 14.35 8.09
C ASP A 92 -1.41 14.67 9.21
N ASN A 93 -0.87 14.82 10.41
CA ASN A 93 -1.63 15.12 11.62
C ASN A 93 -2.23 16.52 11.65
N HIS A 94 -1.63 17.46 10.90
CA HIS A 94 -2.09 18.84 10.88
C HIS A 94 -3.25 19.03 9.92
N HIS A 95 -3.18 18.41 8.74
CA HIS A 95 -4.20 18.51 7.70
C HIS A 95 -5.17 17.32 7.66
N HIS A 96 -5.02 16.35 8.56
CA HIS A 96 -5.89 15.19 8.75
C HIS A 96 -6.05 14.32 7.49
N PHE A 97 -4.97 14.08 6.77
CA PHE A 97 -4.98 13.17 5.63
C PHE A 97 -3.87 12.10 5.72
N ALA A 98 -4.04 11.04 4.96
CA ALA A 98 -3.02 10.02 4.79
C ALA A 98 -2.92 9.59 3.32
N GLU A 99 -1.74 9.11 2.90
CA GLU A 99 -1.52 8.58 1.55
C GLU A 99 -1.26 7.08 1.59
N ILE A 100 -2.03 6.33 0.79
CA ILE A 100 -1.90 4.88 0.65
C ILE A 100 -0.86 4.55 -0.41
N GLU A 101 -0.05 3.53 -0.11
CA GLU A 101 0.73 2.77 -1.07
C GLU A 101 0.42 1.29 -0.95
N TYR A 102 0.52 0.53 -2.05
CA TYR A 102 0.39 -0.93 -2.03
C TYR A 102 1.16 -1.59 -3.17
N CYS A 103 1.53 -2.84 -2.95
CA CYS A 103 1.90 -3.75 -4.04
C CYS A 103 1.37 -5.16 -3.77
N VAL A 104 1.14 -5.91 -4.85
CA VAL A 104 0.68 -7.30 -4.82
C VAL A 104 1.52 -8.10 -5.80
N GLY A 105 2.00 -9.25 -5.36
CA GLY A 105 2.80 -10.17 -6.15
C GLY A 105 2.15 -10.54 -7.48
N SER A 106 2.95 -10.68 -8.54
CA SER A 106 2.46 -10.90 -9.92
C SER A 106 1.50 -12.07 -10.05
N ALA A 107 1.73 -13.17 -9.32
CA ALA A 107 0.86 -14.35 -9.31
C ALA A 107 -0.53 -14.11 -8.70
N PHE A 108 -0.72 -13.02 -7.96
CA PHE A 108 -1.95 -12.67 -7.26
C PHE A 108 -2.65 -11.44 -7.83
N GLN A 109 -2.08 -10.84 -8.87
CA GLN A 109 -2.71 -9.71 -9.58
C GLN A 109 -3.96 -10.13 -10.35
N CYS A 110 -4.76 -9.15 -10.75
CA CYS A 110 -6.02 -9.34 -11.49
C CYS A 110 -7.11 -10.17 -10.78
N LYS A 111 -6.90 -10.55 -9.51
CA LYS A 111 -7.88 -11.29 -8.68
C LYS A 111 -8.72 -10.37 -7.76
N GLY A 112 -8.48 -9.06 -7.79
CA GLY A 112 -9.20 -8.07 -6.99
C GLY A 112 -8.67 -7.88 -5.56
N TYR A 113 -7.58 -8.52 -5.17
CA TYR A 113 -7.00 -8.42 -3.82
C TYR A 113 -6.55 -7.00 -3.48
N ALA A 114 -5.87 -6.30 -4.41
CA ALA A 114 -5.48 -4.92 -4.19
C ALA A 114 -6.69 -4.01 -3.92
N THR A 115 -7.79 -4.17 -4.67
CA THR A 115 -9.03 -3.42 -4.45
C THR A 115 -9.64 -3.73 -3.09
N GLU A 116 -9.66 -5.02 -2.69
CA GLU A 116 -10.22 -5.46 -1.39
C GLU A 116 -9.39 -4.90 -0.21
N ALA A 117 -8.06 -5.01 -0.28
CA ALA A 117 -7.16 -4.46 0.73
C ALA A 117 -7.26 -2.93 0.83
N THR A 118 -7.28 -2.23 -0.32
CA THR A 118 -7.37 -0.77 -0.36
C THR A 118 -8.68 -0.28 0.27
N LYS A 119 -9.82 -0.90 -0.06
CA LYS A 119 -11.12 -0.55 0.55
C LYS A 119 -11.11 -0.75 2.07
N ALA A 120 -10.50 -1.83 2.56
CA ALA A 120 -10.40 -2.10 4.00
C ALA A 120 -9.55 -1.04 4.72
N VAL A 121 -8.44 -0.61 4.10
CA VAL A 121 -7.58 0.44 4.67
C VAL A 121 -8.26 1.82 4.59
N ILE A 122 -9.01 2.14 3.54
CA ILE A 122 -9.83 3.37 3.48
C ILE A 122 -10.82 3.40 4.65
N SER A 123 -11.58 2.30 4.86
CA SER A 123 -12.51 2.18 6.00
C SER A 123 -11.79 2.40 7.33
N PHE A 124 -10.65 1.75 7.53
CA PHE A 124 -9.83 1.93 8.72
C PHE A 124 -9.42 3.40 8.94
N GLY A 125 -9.00 4.09 7.88
CA GLY A 125 -8.60 5.50 7.97
C GLY A 125 -9.75 6.42 8.37
N PHE A 126 -10.91 6.24 7.79
CA PHE A 126 -12.08 7.06 8.13
C PHE A 126 -12.69 6.67 9.48
N ASP A 127 -12.88 5.39 9.76
CA ASP A 127 -13.64 4.93 10.91
C ASP A 127 -12.82 4.89 12.20
N GLN A 128 -11.53 4.58 12.11
CA GLN A 128 -10.66 4.39 13.27
C GLN A 128 -9.69 5.56 13.50
N MET A 129 -9.13 6.13 12.44
CA MET A 129 -8.15 7.21 12.55
C MET A 129 -8.78 8.61 12.52
N ASN A 130 -10.05 8.72 12.12
CA ASN A 130 -10.75 10.00 11.92
C ASN A 130 -10.09 10.89 10.85
N LEU A 131 -9.58 10.29 9.78
CA LEU A 131 -9.07 11.05 8.63
C LEU A 131 -10.18 11.89 7.98
N HIS A 132 -9.81 13.05 7.46
CA HIS A 132 -10.67 13.86 6.60
C HIS A 132 -10.54 13.44 5.13
N LYS A 133 -9.33 13.02 4.73
CA LYS A 133 -8.98 12.69 3.34
C LYS A 133 -8.04 11.49 3.32
N VAL A 134 -8.30 10.58 2.40
CA VAL A 134 -7.34 9.54 2.00
C VAL A 134 -6.91 9.82 0.57
N GLN A 135 -5.61 9.87 0.31
CA GLN A 135 -5.06 10.05 -1.02
C GLN A 135 -4.21 8.87 -1.46
N ILE A 136 -4.04 8.76 -2.77
CA ILE A 136 -3.23 7.75 -3.42
C ILE A 136 -2.69 8.30 -4.72
N SER A 137 -1.53 7.82 -5.13
CA SER A 137 -0.94 8.20 -6.41
C SER A 137 -0.43 6.99 -7.17
N CYS A 138 -0.27 7.14 -8.47
CA CYS A 138 0.38 6.14 -9.31
C CYS A 138 1.13 6.80 -10.47
N LYS A 139 2.09 6.07 -11.05
CA LYS A 139 2.71 6.46 -12.32
C LYS A 139 1.67 6.45 -13.42
N SER A 140 1.72 7.40 -14.35
CA SER A 140 0.77 7.53 -15.46
C SER A 140 0.72 6.30 -16.36
N ILE A 141 1.80 5.53 -16.41
CA ILE A 141 1.93 4.27 -17.15
C ILE A 141 1.36 3.06 -16.39
N ASN A 142 1.09 3.18 -15.07
CA ASN A 142 0.59 2.08 -14.25
C ASN A 142 -0.93 1.94 -14.35
N MET A 143 -1.41 1.51 -15.52
CA MET A 143 -2.83 1.32 -15.77
C MET A 143 -3.52 0.32 -14.82
N PRO A 144 -2.89 -0.80 -14.39
CA PRO A 144 -3.49 -1.66 -13.37
C PRO A 144 -3.77 -0.95 -12.05
N SER A 145 -2.82 -0.15 -11.53
CA SER A 145 -3.02 0.62 -10.30
C SER A 145 -4.12 1.68 -10.47
N LYS A 146 -4.13 2.40 -11.59
CA LYS A 146 -5.20 3.36 -11.90
C LYS A 146 -6.58 2.73 -11.82
N ARG A 147 -6.77 1.53 -12.39
CA ARG A 147 -8.05 0.79 -12.34
C ARG A 147 -8.45 0.39 -10.91
N VAL A 148 -7.49 0.03 -10.05
CA VAL A 148 -7.75 -0.26 -8.63
C VAL A 148 -8.23 1.01 -7.93
N ILE A 149 -7.53 2.12 -8.14
CA ILE A 149 -7.85 3.44 -7.57
C ILE A 149 -9.28 3.85 -7.93
N GLU A 150 -9.63 3.80 -9.21
CA GLU A 150 -10.97 4.11 -9.71
C GLU A 150 -12.06 3.19 -9.12
N LYS A 151 -11.79 1.88 -9.01
CA LYS A 151 -12.72 0.91 -8.39
C LYS A 151 -12.90 1.12 -6.88
N CYS A 152 -11.96 1.77 -6.22
CA CYS A 152 -12.08 2.13 -4.81
C CYS A 152 -12.85 3.43 -4.58
N GLY A 153 -13.24 4.15 -5.65
CA GLY A 153 -14.02 5.38 -5.56
C GLY A 153 -13.20 6.65 -5.43
N PHE A 154 -11.88 6.58 -5.65
CA PHE A 154 -11.05 7.78 -5.61
C PHE A 154 -11.35 8.71 -6.79
N VAL A 155 -11.38 10.01 -6.51
CA VAL A 155 -11.54 11.09 -7.47
C VAL A 155 -10.17 11.59 -7.93
N TYR A 156 -10.02 11.84 -9.22
CA TYR A 156 -8.79 12.39 -9.78
C TYR A 156 -8.58 13.84 -9.38
N GLU A 157 -7.41 14.17 -8.84
CA GLU A 157 -7.03 15.50 -8.38
C GLU A 157 -6.14 16.26 -9.38
N GLY A 158 -5.25 15.54 -10.07
CA GLY A 158 -4.32 16.17 -10.99
C GLY A 158 -3.12 15.33 -11.38
N THR A 159 -2.32 15.88 -12.29
CA THR A 159 -1.08 15.27 -12.78
C THR A 159 0.12 16.15 -12.44
N LEU A 160 1.12 15.57 -11.81
CA LEU A 160 2.47 16.13 -11.78
C LEU A 160 3.22 15.64 -13.00
N ARG A 161 3.41 16.53 -13.96
CA ARG A 161 4.08 16.19 -15.23
C ARG A 161 5.55 15.89 -14.99
N ASP A 162 6.08 14.86 -15.70
CA ASP A 162 7.52 14.53 -15.75
C ASP A 162 8.15 14.38 -14.36
N TYR A 163 7.42 13.73 -13.46
CA TYR A 163 7.78 13.60 -12.04
C TYR A 163 8.89 12.56 -11.81
N PHE A 164 8.86 11.46 -12.54
CA PHE A 164 9.86 10.39 -12.47
C PHE A 164 10.73 10.40 -13.72
N TYR A 165 12.03 10.14 -13.56
CA TYR A 165 12.94 9.90 -14.69
C TYR A 165 13.42 8.45 -14.59
N GLU A 166 13.04 7.62 -15.56
CA GLU A 166 13.32 6.18 -15.54
C GLU A 166 13.59 5.68 -16.95
N ASN A 167 14.64 4.87 -17.11
CA ASN A 167 15.01 4.27 -18.39
C ASN A 167 15.17 5.30 -19.56
N GLY A 168 15.59 6.52 -19.24
CA GLY A 168 15.77 7.58 -20.23
C GLY A 168 14.50 8.35 -20.57
N GLU A 169 13.37 8.07 -19.93
CA GLU A 169 12.08 8.71 -20.18
C GLU A 169 11.52 9.37 -18.93
N TYR A 170 10.72 10.44 -19.14
CA TYR A 170 9.97 11.08 -18.06
C TYR A 170 8.57 10.47 -17.95
N VAL A 171 8.17 10.15 -16.74
CA VAL A 171 6.86 9.60 -16.41
C VAL A 171 6.14 10.49 -15.41
N SER A 172 4.90 10.86 -15.71
CA SER A 172 4.07 11.70 -14.85
C SER A 172 3.49 10.92 -13.69
N ARG A 173 3.20 11.62 -12.57
CA ARG A 173 2.52 11.09 -11.38
C ARG A 173 1.08 11.58 -11.37
N LEU A 174 0.13 10.67 -11.24
CA LEU A 174 -1.30 10.95 -11.11
C LEU A 174 -1.69 10.91 -9.65
N TYR A 175 -2.41 11.93 -9.17
CA TYR A 175 -2.94 12.01 -7.80
C TYR A 175 -4.44 11.83 -7.79
N PHE A 176 -4.91 11.11 -6.78
CA PHE A 176 -6.32 10.85 -6.53
C PHE A 176 -6.59 10.94 -5.03
N SER A 177 -7.82 11.27 -4.66
CA SER A 177 -8.25 11.25 -3.26
C SER A 177 -9.71 10.85 -3.11
N ILE A 178 -10.07 10.54 -1.87
CA ILE A 178 -11.45 10.39 -1.41
C ILE A 178 -11.59 11.18 -0.11
N LEU A 179 -12.63 12.00 -0.03
CA LEU A 179 -12.95 12.77 1.16
C LEU A 179 -13.91 11.96 2.05
N ARG A 180 -13.92 12.26 3.35
CA ARG A 180 -14.80 11.61 4.30
C ARG A 180 -16.28 11.68 3.87
N ASP A 181 -16.71 12.82 3.35
CA ASP A 181 -18.10 13.03 2.94
C ASP A 181 -18.48 12.29 1.63
N GLU A 182 -17.49 11.80 0.90
CA GLU A 182 -17.65 10.98 -0.31
C GLU A 182 -17.61 9.47 0.01
N TYR A 183 -17.14 9.12 1.19
CA TYR A 183 -17.07 7.74 1.65
C TYR A 183 -18.42 7.29 2.21
N VAL A 184 -19.08 6.34 1.49
CA VAL A 184 -20.42 5.80 1.81
C VAL A 184 -20.33 4.31 2.13
#